data_ac149d42a1507c96986f092c1c8b12d9
#
_entry.id   ac149d42a1507c96986f092c1c8b12d9
#
_cell.length_a   1.000
_cell.length_b   1.000
_cell.length_c   1.000
_cell.angle_alpha   90.00
_cell.angle_beta   90.00
_cell.angle_gamma   90.00
#
_symmetry.space_group_name_H-M   'P 1'
#
loop_
_entity.id
_entity.type
_entity.pdbx_description
1 polymer ?
#
loop_
_entity_poly.entity_id
_entity_poly.type
_entity_poly.pdbx_seq_one_letter_code
_entity_poly.pdbx_strand_id
1 'polypeptide(L)'
;MTYNPNGGTGGTTDANITSGTQYTVKSDTEAGVTRTGYTFASWNTEAGGGGTSYQAGSDLTVTGDVTLYAQWTPLPTFSVTYNPNGGTGGTTDGGITSGTQYTIKTEAEASVSRPGSTFNNWNTEAGGGGTSYQPGSSTTITSDLTLFAQWT
;
A
#
# COMPACT_ATOMS: atom_id res chain seq x y z
N MET A 1 2.53 9.57 -28.50
CA MET A 1 1.81 8.88 -27.40
C MET A 1 2.45 9.30 -26.10
N THR A 2 1.69 9.90 -25.18
CA THR A 2 2.19 10.38 -23.88
C THR A 2 1.50 9.62 -22.75
N TYR A 3 2.28 9.15 -21.78
CA TYR A 3 1.80 8.48 -20.58
C TYR A 3 1.93 9.40 -19.38
N ASN A 4 0.79 9.88 -18.89
CA ASN A 4 0.73 10.82 -17.76
C ASN A 4 0.47 10.06 -16.44
N PRO A 5 1.28 10.26 -15.40
CA PRO A 5 1.14 9.54 -14.13
C PRO A 5 -0.11 9.93 -13.32
N ASN A 6 -0.82 10.99 -13.69
CA ASN A 6 -2.11 11.40 -13.11
C ASN A 6 -2.14 11.38 -11.57
N GLY A 7 -1.33 12.20 -10.96
CA GLY A 7 -1.16 12.25 -9.49
C GLY A 7 -0.16 11.25 -8.91
N GLY A 8 0.46 10.43 -9.76
CA GLY A 8 1.65 9.64 -9.44
C GLY A 8 2.94 10.34 -9.84
N THR A 9 4.00 9.56 -10.01
CA THR A 9 5.33 10.00 -10.48
C THR A 9 5.74 9.23 -11.72
N GLY A 10 6.71 9.77 -12.49
CA GLY A 10 7.21 9.16 -13.71
C GLY A 10 6.41 9.55 -14.96
N GLY A 11 6.33 8.63 -15.90
CA GLY A 11 5.69 8.82 -17.20
C GLY A 11 6.69 8.93 -18.35
N THR A 12 6.25 8.59 -19.55
CA THR A 12 7.09 8.61 -20.75
C THR A 12 6.31 9.11 -21.96
N THR A 13 7.03 9.48 -23.01
CA THR A 13 6.46 9.87 -24.31
C THR A 13 7.16 9.10 -25.42
N ASP A 14 6.37 8.39 -26.23
CA ASP A 14 6.83 7.74 -27.44
C ASP A 14 6.54 8.67 -28.61
N ALA A 15 7.61 9.10 -29.28
CA ALA A 15 7.56 9.99 -30.44
C ALA A 15 7.57 9.21 -31.77
N ASN A 16 7.27 9.93 -32.88
CA ASN A 16 7.41 9.42 -34.24
C ASN A 16 6.55 8.17 -34.57
N ILE A 17 5.39 8.05 -33.94
CA ILE A 17 4.43 6.99 -34.29
C ILE A 17 3.73 7.39 -35.59
N THR A 18 3.79 6.52 -36.59
CA THR A 18 3.14 6.76 -37.89
C THR A 18 1.61 6.71 -37.74
N SER A 19 0.92 7.73 -38.29
CA SER A 19 -0.55 7.76 -38.28
C SER A 19 -1.14 6.53 -38.97
N GLY A 20 -2.18 5.94 -38.37
CA GLY A 20 -2.86 4.75 -38.87
C GLY A 20 -2.21 3.44 -38.43
N THR A 21 -1.09 3.47 -37.67
CA THR A 21 -0.48 2.24 -37.16
C THR A 21 -1.13 1.78 -35.85
N GLN A 22 -1.15 0.47 -35.64
CA GLN A 22 -1.45 -0.09 -34.33
C GLN A 22 -0.28 0.13 -33.37
N TYR A 23 -0.62 0.53 -32.17
CA TYR A 23 0.32 0.76 -31.07
C TYR A 23 -0.13 -0.02 -29.84
N THR A 24 0.77 -0.86 -29.28
CA THR A 24 0.49 -1.60 -28.06
C THR A 24 0.68 -0.70 -26.84
N VAL A 25 -0.36 -0.54 -26.05
CA VAL A 25 -0.38 0.31 -24.85
C VAL A 25 0.54 -0.29 -23.78
N LYS A 26 1.48 0.51 -23.29
CA LYS A 26 2.45 0.12 -22.27
C LYS A 26 1.79 -0.21 -20.92
N SER A 27 2.41 -1.10 -20.15
CA SER A 27 2.11 -1.25 -18.73
C SER A 27 2.57 -0.02 -17.93
N ASP A 28 2.15 0.06 -16.67
CA ASP A 28 2.64 1.05 -15.70
C ASP A 28 4.17 1.00 -15.55
N THR A 29 4.73 -0.21 -15.46
CA THR A 29 6.17 -0.44 -15.35
C THR A 29 6.93 0.04 -16.59
N GLU A 30 6.45 -0.29 -17.81
CA GLU A 30 7.07 0.15 -19.07
C GLU A 30 6.94 1.66 -19.29
N ALA A 31 5.85 2.27 -18.82
CA ALA A 31 5.66 3.71 -18.83
C ALA A 31 6.39 4.42 -17.68
N GLY A 32 6.93 3.65 -16.72
CA GLY A 32 7.66 4.15 -15.56
C GLY A 32 6.80 4.97 -14.60
N VAL A 33 5.49 4.66 -14.48
CA VAL A 33 4.59 5.38 -13.57
C VAL A 33 4.39 4.61 -12.28
N THR A 34 4.36 5.34 -11.16
CA THR A 34 4.07 4.79 -9.83
C THR A 34 3.25 5.78 -9.01
N ARG A 35 2.48 5.28 -8.03
CA ARG A 35 1.78 6.12 -7.05
C ARG A 35 1.76 5.42 -5.68
N THR A 36 2.43 6.03 -4.71
CA THR A 36 2.49 5.50 -3.34
C THR A 36 1.09 5.33 -2.74
N GLY A 37 0.80 4.16 -2.18
CA GLY A 37 -0.49 3.84 -1.57
C GLY A 37 -1.59 3.45 -2.57
N TYR A 38 -1.24 3.23 -3.84
CA TYR A 38 -2.17 2.84 -4.90
C TYR A 38 -1.61 1.72 -5.76
N THR A 39 -2.50 0.98 -6.42
CA THR A 39 -2.18 0.07 -7.52
C THR A 39 -2.65 0.68 -8.83
N PHE A 40 -1.91 0.42 -9.91
CA PHE A 40 -2.33 0.79 -11.25
C PHE A 40 -3.54 -0.05 -11.68
N ALA A 41 -4.57 0.61 -12.24
CA ALA A 41 -5.79 -0.05 -12.70
C ALA A 41 -5.86 -0.11 -14.23
N SER A 42 -5.67 1.02 -14.90
CA SER A 42 -5.77 1.14 -16.36
C SER A 42 -5.22 2.50 -16.82
N TRP A 43 -5.21 2.71 -18.11
CA TRP A 43 -5.06 4.02 -18.74
C TRP A 43 -6.41 4.58 -19.18
N ASN A 44 -6.55 5.89 -19.23
CA ASN A 44 -7.73 6.56 -19.75
C ASN A 44 -7.34 7.80 -20.55
N THR A 45 -8.13 8.16 -21.57
CA THR A 45 -7.91 9.38 -22.36
C THR A 45 -8.22 10.66 -21.60
N GLU A 46 -8.89 10.55 -20.45
CA GLU A 46 -9.21 11.67 -19.56
C GLU A 46 -8.67 11.41 -18.16
N ALA A 47 -8.10 12.44 -17.52
CA ALA A 47 -7.53 12.33 -16.17
C ALA A 47 -8.55 11.85 -15.11
N GLY A 48 -9.81 12.25 -15.24
CA GLY A 48 -10.91 11.84 -14.35
C GLY A 48 -11.52 10.48 -14.67
N GLY A 49 -11.01 9.76 -15.68
CA GLY A 49 -11.50 8.42 -16.03
C GLY A 49 -12.80 8.39 -16.86
N GLY A 50 -13.32 9.55 -17.30
CA GLY A 50 -14.56 9.64 -18.08
C GLY A 50 -14.44 9.31 -19.57
N GLY A 51 -13.21 9.21 -20.08
CA GLY A 51 -12.91 8.93 -21.47
C GLY A 51 -12.81 7.44 -21.81
N THR A 52 -12.06 7.12 -22.85
CA THR A 52 -11.82 5.72 -23.26
C THR A 52 -10.74 5.08 -22.41
N SER A 53 -11.05 3.91 -21.85
CA SER A 53 -10.11 3.12 -21.05
C SER A 53 -9.30 2.14 -21.91
N TYR A 54 -8.03 1.99 -21.59
CA TYR A 54 -7.10 1.04 -22.20
C TYR A 54 -6.39 0.22 -21.12
N GLN A 55 -6.35 -1.08 -21.31
CA GLN A 55 -5.54 -1.97 -20.48
C GLN A 55 -4.10 -2.02 -21.01
N ALA A 56 -3.14 -2.30 -20.13
CA ALA A 56 -1.78 -2.62 -20.55
C ALA A 56 -1.80 -3.78 -21.56
N GLY A 57 -1.03 -3.65 -22.64
CA GLY A 57 -0.96 -4.64 -23.71
C GLY A 57 -2.12 -4.61 -24.72
N SER A 58 -3.12 -3.74 -24.54
CA SER A 58 -4.17 -3.55 -25.56
C SER A 58 -3.64 -2.75 -26.76
N ASP A 59 -4.26 -2.96 -27.91
CA ASP A 59 -3.90 -2.23 -29.13
C ASP A 59 -4.77 -0.98 -29.32
N LEU A 60 -4.12 0.08 -29.78
CA LEU A 60 -4.72 1.38 -30.10
C LEU A 60 -4.24 1.83 -31.49
N THR A 61 -5.16 2.16 -32.39
CA THR A 61 -4.79 2.80 -33.66
C THR A 61 -4.52 4.28 -33.43
N VAL A 62 -3.28 4.71 -33.66
CA VAL A 62 -2.85 6.09 -33.44
C VAL A 62 -3.13 6.93 -34.71
N THR A 63 -4.06 7.87 -34.62
CA THR A 63 -4.40 8.79 -35.72
C THR A 63 -3.98 10.23 -35.44
N GLY A 64 -3.46 10.53 -34.27
CA GLY A 64 -3.02 11.85 -33.82
C GLY A 64 -2.33 11.74 -32.46
N ASP A 65 -2.01 12.88 -31.85
CA ASP A 65 -1.44 12.90 -30.51
C ASP A 65 -2.44 12.39 -29.47
N VAL A 66 -2.00 11.42 -28.68
CA VAL A 66 -2.80 10.80 -27.60
C VAL A 66 -2.06 10.96 -26.30
N THR A 67 -2.76 11.40 -25.27
CA THR A 67 -2.30 11.34 -23.89
C THR A 67 -3.17 10.34 -23.12
N LEU A 68 -2.49 9.38 -22.45
CA LEU A 68 -3.13 8.41 -21.59
C LEU A 68 -2.78 8.74 -20.14
N TYR A 69 -3.80 8.87 -19.32
CA TYR A 69 -3.72 9.19 -17.89
C TYR A 69 -3.88 7.92 -17.07
N ALA A 70 -2.92 7.65 -16.20
CA ALA A 70 -3.00 6.51 -15.29
C ALA A 70 -4.24 6.62 -14.39
N GLN A 71 -4.96 5.52 -14.26
CA GLN A 71 -6.05 5.36 -13.29
C GLN A 71 -5.55 4.49 -12.15
N TRP A 72 -5.83 4.92 -10.92
CA TRP A 72 -5.29 4.34 -9.71
C TRP A 72 -6.37 3.85 -8.76
N THR A 73 -6.17 2.68 -8.18
CA THR A 73 -7.00 2.13 -7.11
C THR A 73 -6.26 2.25 -5.77
N PRO A 74 -6.84 2.87 -4.74
CA PRO A 74 -6.21 2.94 -3.44
C PRO A 74 -5.96 1.54 -2.87
N LEU A 75 -4.80 1.31 -2.26
CA LEU A 75 -4.54 0.13 -1.45
C LEU A 75 -5.37 0.20 -0.16
N PRO A 76 -5.87 -0.93 0.36
CA PRO A 76 -6.55 -0.97 1.65
C PRO A 76 -5.59 -0.55 2.76
N THR A 77 -6.15 -0.02 3.85
CA THR A 77 -5.41 0.32 5.06
C THR A 77 -5.88 -0.57 6.21
N PHE A 78 -4.96 -0.86 7.12
CA PHE A 78 -5.16 -1.72 8.28
C PHE A 78 -4.72 -1.02 9.56
N SER A 79 -4.95 -1.68 10.69
CA SER A 79 -4.58 -1.21 12.02
C SER A 79 -3.71 -2.23 12.76
N VAL A 80 -2.85 -1.72 13.65
CA VAL A 80 -2.14 -2.53 14.65
C VAL A 80 -2.60 -2.09 16.03
N THR A 81 -3.23 -3.00 16.77
CA THR A 81 -3.76 -2.76 18.10
C THR A 81 -2.89 -3.44 19.16
N TYR A 82 -2.47 -2.68 20.17
CA TYR A 82 -1.69 -3.14 21.29
C TYR A 82 -2.59 -3.31 22.51
N ASN A 83 -2.84 -4.57 22.88
CA ASN A 83 -3.71 -4.93 24.01
C ASN A 83 -2.86 -5.18 25.26
N PRO A 84 -3.15 -4.54 26.40
CA PRO A 84 -2.37 -4.70 27.63
C PRO A 84 -2.48 -6.06 28.28
N ASN A 85 -3.41 -6.92 27.85
CA ASN A 85 -3.56 -8.31 28.29
C ASN A 85 -3.53 -8.49 29.82
N GLY A 86 -4.47 -7.87 30.50
CA GLY A 86 -4.56 -7.88 31.98
C GLY A 86 -3.75 -6.78 32.66
N GLY A 87 -3.07 -5.93 31.90
CA GLY A 87 -2.49 -4.67 32.33
C GLY A 87 -3.41 -3.49 32.06
N THR A 88 -2.83 -2.29 32.01
CA THR A 88 -3.52 -1.03 31.70
C THR A 88 -2.92 -0.36 30.45
N GLY A 89 -3.66 0.54 29.82
CA GLY A 89 -3.23 1.28 28.62
C GLY A 89 -3.54 0.54 27.33
N GLY A 90 -2.65 0.71 26.36
CA GLY A 90 -2.81 0.18 24.99
C GLY A 90 -3.11 1.28 23.98
N THR A 91 -2.69 1.07 22.74
CA THR A 91 -2.89 2.00 21.62
C THR A 91 -3.29 1.25 20.36
N THR A 92 -3.85 1.98 19.39
CA THR A 92 -4.11 1.47 18.05
C THR A 92 -3.53 2.45 17.04
N ASP A 93 -2.67 1.95 16.16
CA ASP A 93 -2.18 2.69 14.99
C ASP A 93 -3.02 2.28 13.79
N GLY A 94 -3.73 3.22 13.19
CA GLY A 94 -4.58 2.99 12.03
C GLY A 94 -4.02 3.63 10.76
N GLY A 95 -4.67 3.35 9.62
CA GLY A 95 -4.31 3.95 8.35
C GLY A 95 -3.00 3.41 7.75
N ILE A 96 -2.56 2.23 8.18
CA ILE A 96 -1.35 1.58 7.66
C ILE A 96 -1.67 0.95 6.31
N THR A 97 -1.08 1.48 5.24
CA THR A 97 -1.31 0.96 3.88
C THR A 97 -0.83 -0.49 3.78
N SER A 98 -1.64 -1.33 3.13
CA SER A 98 -1.31 -2.73 2.87
C SER A 98 0.09 -2.89 2.23
N GLY A 99 0.86 -3.85 2.72
CA GLY A 99 2.23 -4.10 2.26
C GLY A 99 3.30 -3.20 2.89
N THR A 100 2.93 -2.27 3.78
CA THR A 100 3.90 -1.40 4.47
C THR A 100 4.67 -2.19 5.54
N GLN A 101 5.97 -1.93 5.63
CA GLN A 101 6.79 -2.35 6.76
C GLN A 101 6.43 -1.52 7.99
N TYR A 102 6.06 -2.20 9.07
CA TYR A 102 5.66 -1.58 10.33
C TYR A 102 6.60 -2.03 11.46
N THR A 103 7.10 -1.07 12.24
CA THR A 103 7.95 -1.35 13.39
C THR A 103 7.09 -1.56 14.63
N ILE A 104 7.24 -2.70 15.28
CA ILE A 104 6.51 -3.07 16.49
C ILE A 104 6.94 -2.18 17.64
N LYS A 105 5.98 -1.53 18.28
CA LYS A 105 6.20 -0.62 19.43
C LYS A 105 6.77 -1.34 20.66
N THR A 106 7.54 -0.60 21.43
CA THR A 106 7.89 -0.97 22.81
C THR A 106 6.66 -0.88 23.72
N GLU A 107 6.75 -1.42 24.93
CA GLU A 107 5.70 -1.29 25.94
C GLU A 107 5.38 0.18 26.28
N ALA A 108 6.43 1.03 26.35
CA ALA A 108 6.31 2.45 26.63
C ALA A 108 5.59 3.21 25.50
N GLU A 109 5.97 2.96 24.23
CA GLU A 109 5.32 3.56 23.05
C GLU A 109 3.86 3.11 22.89
N ALA A 110 3.55 1.87 23.26
CA ALA A 110 2.19 1.36 23.29
C ALA A 110 1.41 1.78 24.55
N SER A 111 2.08 2.47 25.49
CA SER A 111 1.51 2.93 26.76
C SER A 111 0.89 1.79 27.59
N VAL A 112 1.48 0.60 27.58
CA VAL A 112 1.00 -0.53 28.39
C VAL A 112 1.82 -0.69 29.65
N SER A 113 1.16 -1.07 30.75
CA SER A 113 1.83 -1.40 32.01
C SER A 113 1.03 -2.43 32.81
N ARG A 114 1.73 -3.21 33.63
CA ARG A 114 1.12 -4.14 34.59
C ARG A 114 1.92 -4.11 35.89
N PRO A 115 1.38 -3.52 37.00
CA PRO A 115 2.07 -3.48 38.26
C PRO A 115 2.44 -4.87 38.76
N GLY A 116 3.70 -5.02 39.23
CA GLY A 116 4.21 -6.32 39.75
C GLY A 116 4.58 -7.36 38.68
N SER A 117 4.56 -6.98 37.40
CA SER A 117 4.95 -7.84 36.28
C SER A 117 5.98 -7.16 35.40
N THR A 118 6.77 -7.92 34.67
CA THR A 118 7.73 -7.45 33.69
C THR A 118 7.23 -7.77 32.30
N PHE A 119 7.29 -6.79 31.38
CA PHE A 119 6.95 -7.00 29.98
C PHE A 119 8.00 -7.91 29.32
N ASN A 120 7.53 -8.89 28.55
CA ASN A 120 8.40 -9.82 27.84
C ASN A 120 8.42 -9.59 26.32
N ASN A 121 7.28 -9.71 25.69
CA ASN A 121 7.09 -9.51 24.26
C ASN A 121 5.61 -9.29 23.92
N TRP A 122 5.32 -9.11 22.63
CA TRP A 122 3.97 -9.13 22.06
C TRP A 122 3.64 -10.50 21.47
N ASN A 123 2.38 -10.90 21.49
CA ASN A 123 1.92 -12.13 20.87
C ASN A 123 0.56 -11.93 20.20
N THR A 124 0.28 -12.64 19.12
CA THR A 124 -1.03 -12.58 18.44
C THR A 124 -2.15 -13.22 19.23
N GLU A 125 -1.85 -13.97 20.28
CA GLU A 125 -2.81 -14.59 21.19
C GLU A 125 -2.55 -14.17 22.64
N ALA A 126 -3.63 -13.90 23.38
CA ALA A 126 -3.55 -13.47 24.77
C ALA A 126 -2.81 -14.48 25.67
N GLY A 127 -2.97 -15.77 25.39
CA GLY A 127 -2.28 -16.88 26.10
C GLY A 127 -0.85 -17.17 25.65
N GLY A 128 -0.32 -16.40 24.67
CA GLY A 128 1.06 -16.57 24.20
C GLY A 128 1.30 -17.73 23.23
N GLY A 129 0.25 -18.42 22.76
CA GLY A 129 0.36 -19.55 21.85
C GLY A 129 0.53 -19.20 20.37
N GLY A 130 0.33 -17.93 20.01
CA GLY A 130 0.43 -17.45 18.65
C GLY A 130 1.84 -17.00 18.24
N THR A 131 1.91 -16.09 17.27
CA THR A 131 3.19 -15.53 16.80
C THR A 131 3.69 -14.46 17.74
N SER A 132 4.95 -14.59 18.19
CA SER A 132 5.62 -13.62 19.05
C SER A 132 6.33 -12.53 18.23
N TYR A 133 6.23 -11.30 18.71
CA TYR A 133 6.91 -10.14 18.15
C TYR A 133 7.73 -9.43 19.21
N GLN A 134 9.01 -9.17 18.92
CA GLN A 134 9.85 -8.38 19.80
C GLN A 134 9.66 -6.88 19.52
N PRO A 135 9.70 -6.02 20.56
CA PRO A 135 9.75 -4.58 20.37
C PRO A 135 10.88 -4.17 19.42
N GLY A 136 10.59 -3.22 18.52
CA GLY A 136 11.53 -2.75 17.52
C GLY A 136 11.72 -3.67 16.29
N SER A 137 11.15 -4.88 16.31
CA SER A 137 11.14 -5.73 15.09
C SER A 137 10.20 -5.16 14.04
N SER A 138 10.43 -5.52 12.78
CA SER A 138 9.59 -5.09 11.66
C SER A 138 8.75 -6.23 11.12
N THR A 139 7.50 -5.92 10.73
CA THR A 139 6.59 -6.86 10.06
C THR A 139 5.85 -6.15 8.94
N THR A 140 5.44 -6.90 7.91
CA THR A 140 4.62 -6.35 6.83
C THR A 140 3.14 -6.46 7.18
N ILE A 141 2.41 -5.34 7.13
CA ILE A 141 0.98 -5.32 7.45
C ILE A 141 0.16 -5.60 6.19
N THR A 142 -0.61 -6.68 6.21
CA THR A 142 -1.52 -7.10 5.12
C THR A 142 -2.96 -7.34 5.60
N SER A 143 -3.18 -7.21 6.92
CA SER A 143 -4.48 -7.29 7.59
C SER A 143 -4.40 -6.57 8.94
N ASP A 144 -5.54 -6.32 9.57
CA ASP A 144 -5.56 -5.86 10.96
C ASP A 144 -4.82 -6.84 11.87
N LEU A 145 -3.98 -6.30 12.77
CA LEU A 145 -3.16 -7.08 13.70
C LEU A 145 -3.44 -6.65 15.14
N THR A 146 -3.79 -7.59 15.98
CA THR A 146 -3.88 -7.37 17.43
C THR A 146 -2.73 -8.08 18.13
N LEU A 147 -2.01 -7.33 18.95
CA LEU A 147 -0.86 -7.80 19.71
C LEU A 147 -1.16 -7.70 21.22
N PHE A 148 -1.07 -8.82 21.91
CA PHE A 148 -1.31 -8.95 23.34
C PHE A 148 0.01 -8.94 24.08
N ALA A 149 0.15 -8.06 25.07
CA ALA A 149 1.33 -8.01 25.93
C ALA A 149 1.50 -9.35 26.68
N GLN A 150 2.71 -9.87 26.70
CA GLN A 150 3.07 -11.03 27.51
C GLN A 150 3.87 -10.59 28.73
N TRP A 151 3.45 -11.06 29.91
CA TRP A 151 3.97 -10.63 31.19
C TRP A 151 4.58 -11.81 31.98
N THR A 152 5.66 -11.55 32.68
CA THR A 152 6.29 -12.47 33.67
C THR A 152 6.34 -11.87 35.05
#